data_9a6efb5ded857204b50adac84f74c525
#
_entry.id   9a6efb5ded857204b50adac84f74c525
#
_cell.length_a   1.000
_cell.length_b   1.000
_cell.length_c   1.000
_cell.angle_alpha   90.00
_cell.angle_beta   90.00
_cell.angle_gamma   90.00
#
_symmetry.space_group_name_H-M   'P 1'
#
loop_
_entity.id
_entity.type
_entity.pdbx_description
1 polymer ?
#
loop_
_entity_poly.entity_id
_entity_poly.type
_entity_poly.pdbx_seq_one_letter_code
_entity_poly.pdbx_strand_id
1 'polypeptide(L)'
;MKRNGTTTAFYFETLVMIAVFLAIILVLTQVFALARIQSASAKQLTDAVALAGNAAEAISYCDDAESLLQLLNEQDNAAALPDGPGVIARYNETLQPDAEGAFSVKVTWQPETAETGSLIRSEIRVLFGEAEREVYRLETAAWKETGS
;
A
#
# COMPACT_ATOMS: atom_id res chain seq x y z
N MET A 1 -24.78 0.20 -67.89
CA MET A 1 -25.08 0.08 -66.45
C MET A 1 -24.03 -0.77 -65.72
N LYS A 2 -22.80 -0.31 -65.59
CA LYS A 2 -21.74 -1.01 -64.85
C LYS A 2 -20.90 -0.09 -63.93
N ARG A 3 -21.50 0.98 -63.40
CA ARG A 3 -20.80 1.96 -62.55
C ARG A 3 -21.12 1.92 -61.05
N ASN A 4 -22.09 1.10 -60.66
CA ASN A 4 -22.49 1.07 -59.21
C ASN A 4 -21.67 0.11 -58.34
N GLY A 5 -20.99 -0.87 -58.93
CA GLY A 5 -20.18 -1.85 -58.18
C GLY A 5 -18.92 -1.29 -57.55
N THR A 6 -18.23 -0.39 -58.23
CA THR A 6 -16.98 0.24 -57.74
C THR A 6 -17.23 1.22 -56.59
N THR A 7 -18.35 1.95 -56.65
CA THR A 7 -18.73 2.89 -55.57
C THR A 7 -19.12 2.16 -54.30
N THR A 8 -19.88 1.05 -54.44
CA THR A 8 -20.29 0.22 -53.29
C THR A 8 -19.08 -0.48 -52.64
N ALA A 9 -18.12 -0.95 -53.43
CA ALA A 9 -16.88 -1.56 -52.94
C ALA A 9 -16.03 -0.55 -52.14
N PHE A 10 -15.94 0.69 -52.63
CA PHE A 10 -15.24 1.77 -51.95
C PHE A 10 -15.86 2.10 -50.57
N TYR A 11 -17.19 2.22 -50.50
CA TYR A 11 -17.87 2.47 -49.21
C TYR A 11 -17.67 1.31 -48.24
N PHE A 12 -17.73 0.06 -48.72
CA PHE A 12 -17.49 -1.11 -47.90
C PHE A 12 -16.07 -1.14 -47.34
N GLU A 13 -15.06 -0.86 -48.18
CA GLU A 13 -13.66 -0.78 -47.77
C GLU A 13 -13.44 0.33 -46.71
N THR A 14 -14.02 1.51 -46.92
CA THR A 14 -13.93 2.63 -45.96
C THR A 14 -14.62 2.24 -44.64
N LEU A 15 -15.75 1.55 -44.67
CA LEU A 15 -16.45 1.12 -43.47
C LEU A 15 -15.61 0.11 -42.67
N VAL A 16 -14.98 -0.85 -43.34
CA VAL A 16 -14.08 -1.83 -42.72
C VAL A 16 -12.87 -1.12 -42.09
N MET A 17 -12.26 -0.16 -42.78
CA MET A 17 -11.14 0.63 -42.21
C MET A 17 -11.56 1.38 -40.96
N ILE A 18 -12.72 2.03 -40.95
CA ILE A 18 -13.24 2.73 -39.76
C ILE A 18 -13.51 1.74 -38.64
N ALA A 19 -14.09 0.58 -38.90
CA ALA A 19 -14.34 -0.45 -37.90
C ALA A 19 -13.02 -0.97 -37.26
N VAL A 20 -12.00 -1.23 -38.06
CA VAL A 20 -10.68 -1.64 -37.59
C VAL A 20 -10.04 -0.53 -36.74
N PHE A 21 -10.12 0.72 -37.19
CA PHE A 21 -9.60 1.86 -36.46
C PHE A 21 -10.28 2.02 -35.09
N LEU A 22 -11.60 1.91 -35.04
CA LEU A 22 -12.34 1.95 -33.76
C LEU A 22 -11.96 0.79 -32.83
N ALA A 23 -11.77 -0.42 -33.37
CA ALA A 23 -11.32 -1.56 -32.59
C ALA A 23 -9.93 -1.34 -31.97
N ILE A 24 -9.00 -0.75 -32.71
CA ILE A 24 -7.66 -0.40 -32.21
C ILE A 24 -7.76 0.64 -31.08
N ILE A 25 -8.60 1.68 -31.24
CA ILE A 25 -8.80 2.69 -30.19
C ILE A 25 -9.34 2.05 -28.90
N LEU A 26 -10.32 1.15 -29.02
CA LEU A 26 -10.88 0.46 -27.85
C LEU A 26 -9.82 -0.37 -27.13
N VAL A 27 -8.99 -1.11 -27.84
CA VAL A 27 -7.90 -1.91 -27.25
C VAL A 27 -6.88 -1.02 -26.56
N LEU A 28 -6.45 0.06 -27.20
CA LEU A 28 -5.50 1.01 -26.59
C LEU A 28 -6.08 1.65 -25.33
N THR A 29 -7.34 2.03 -25.34
CA THR A 29 -8.01 2.60 -24.17
C THR A 29 -8.02 1.62 -22.99
N GLN A 30 -8.28 0.34 -23.23
CA GLN A 30 -8.26 -0.70 -22.20
C GLN A 30 -6.84 -0.91 -21.65
N VAL A 31 -5.83 -0.93 -22.51
CA VAL A 31 -4.43 -1.06 -22.09
C VAL A 31 -4.00 0.11 -21.20
N PHE A 32 -4.36 1.33 -21.58
CA PHE A 32 -4.05 2.51 -20.75
C PHE A 32 -4.78 2.51 -19.41
N ALA A 33 -6.04 2.08 -19.38
CA ALA A 33 -6.78 1.96 -18.13
C ALA A 33 -6.14 0.94 -17.19
N LEU A 34 -5.76 -0.24 -17.71
CA LEU A 34 -5.07 -1.27 -16.94
C LEU A 34 -3.71 -0.80 -16.43
N ALA A 35 -2.93 -0.11 -17.27
CA ALA A 35 -1.63 0.44 -16.89
C ALA A 35 -1.73 1.45 -15.74
N ARG A 36 -2.78 2.29 -15.72
CA ARG A 36 -3.03 3.23 -14.61
C ARG A 36 -3.34 2.50 -13.29
N ILE A 37 -4.16 1.46 -13.32
CA ILE A 37 -4.49 0.66 -12.14
C ILE A 37 -3.23 -0.02 -11.59
N GLN A 38 -2.41 -0.60 -12.45
CA GLN A 38 -1.15 -1.25 -12.05
C GLN A 38 -0.15 -0.25 -11.46
N SER A 39 -0.03 0.94 -12.06
CA SER A 39 0.85 2.00 -11.57
C SER A 39 0.40 2.49 -10.18
N ALA A 40 -0.89 2.68 -9.96
CA ALA A 40 -1.43 3.08 -8.66
C ALA A 40 -1.17 2.01 -7.59
N SER A 41 -1.38 0.73 -7.93
CA SER A 41 -1.12 -0.40 -7.02
C SER A 41 0.38 -0.53 -6.69
N ALA A 42 1.26 -0.33 -7.66
CA ALA A 42 2.70 -0.35 -7.45
C ALA A 42 3.15 0.80 -6.53
N LYS A 43 2.59 2.01 -6.70
CA LYS A 43 2.85 3.14 -5.81
C LYS A 43 2.40 2.81 -4.38
N GLN A 44 1.17 2.33 -4.20
CA GLN A 44 0.65 1.95 -2.88
C GLN A 44 1.54 0.91 -2.18
N LEU A 45 2.03 -0.09 -2.92
CA LEU A 45 2.93 -1.08 -2.37
C LEU A 45 4.28 -0.46 -1.95
N THR A 46 4.85 0.40 -2.78
CA THR A 46 6.11 1.09 -2.47
C THR A 46 5.97 1.97 -1.22
N ASP A 47 4.88 2.73 -1.12
CA ASP A 47 4.58 3.57 0.03
C ASP A 47 4.36 2.72 1.30
N ALA A 48 3.65 1.59 1.18
CA ALA A 48 3.45 0.66 2.28
C ALA A 48 4.75 0.02 2.78
N VAL A 49 5.66 -0.36 1.88
CA VAL A 49 6.99 -0.88 2.23
C VAL A 49 7.81 0.19 2.97
N ALA A 50 7.78 1.44 2.52
CA ALA A 50 8.46 2.54 3.19
C ALA A 50 7.90 2.77 4.60
N LEU A 51 6.58 2.79 4.77
CA LEU A 51 5.94 2.93 6.08
C LEU A 51 6.28 1.76 7.01
N ALA A 52 6.27 0.53 6.50
CA ALA A 52 6.65 -0.65 7.30
C ALA A 52 8.13 -0.61 7.71
N GLY A 53 9.02 -0.16 6.82
CA GLY A 53 10.43 0.04 7.12
C GLY A 53 10.66 1.07 8.22
N ASN A 54 10.00 2.23 8.12
CA ASN A 54 10.06 3.28 9.14
C ASN A 54 9.51 2.79 10.48
N ALA A 55 8.41 2.02 10.48
CA ALA A 55 7.85 1.43 11.69
C ALA A 55 8.81 0.41 12.32
N ALA A 56 9.45 -0.45 11.51
CA ALA A 56 10.44 -1.42 11.99
C ALA A 56 11.67 -0.72 12.62
N GLU A 57 12.11 0.37 12.01
CA GLU A 57 13.18 1.19 12.58
C GLU A 57 12.76 1.80 13.91
N ALA A 58 11.58 2.42 13.99
CA ALA A 58 11.05 2.99 15.24
C ALA A 58 10.93 1.94 16.35
N ILE A 59 10.44 0.72 16.02
CA ILE A 59 10.35 -0.40 16.98
C ILE A 59 11.72 -0.78 17.54
N SER A 60 12.79 -0.68 16.75
CA SER A 60 14.13 -1.05 17.20
C SER A 60 14.65 -0.16 18.34
N TYR A 61 14.11 1.05 18.49
CA TYR A 61 14.44 2.01 19.55
C TYR A 61 13.48 1.95 20.75
N CYS A 62 12.38 1.19 20.63
CA CYS A 62 11.34 1.12 21.65
C CYS A 62 11.35 -0.25 22.36
N ASP A 63 11.04 -0.23 23.66
CA ASP A 63 10.98 -1.45 24.46
C ASP A 63 9.58 -2.04 24.53
N ASP A 64 8.58 -1.21 24.35
CA ASP A 64 7.16 -1.55 24.44
C ASP A 64 6.29 -0.67 23.54
N ALA A 65 4.99 -0.98 23.52
CA ALA A 65 4.00 -0.24 22.75
C ALA A 65 3.84 1.22 23.24
N GLU A 66 4.03 1.47 24.52
CA GLU A 66 3.86 2.80 25.11
C GLU A 66 5.01 3.73 24.67
N SER A 67 6.26 3.24 24.66
CA SER A 67 7.43 3.98 24.16
C SER A 67 7.28 4.31 22.68
N LEU A 68 6.75 3.38 21.87
CA LEU A 68 6.49 3.64 20.46
C LEU A 68 5.38 4.68 20.28
N LEU A 69 4.30 4.59 21.06
CA LEU A 69 3.22 5.56 21.00
C LEU A 69 3.71 6.97 21.32
N GLN A 70 4.56 7.12 22.34
CA GLN A 70 5.19 8.39 22.69
C GLN A 70 6.07 8.90 21.54
N LEU A 71 6.95 8.05 21.00
CA LEU A 71 7.84 8.43 19.89
C LEU A 71 7.06 8.90 18.66
N LEU A 72 5.98 8.22 18.29
CA LEU A 72 5.18 8.57 17.13
C LEU A 72 4.36 9.85 17.34
N ASN A 73 3.95 10.15 18.58
CA ASN A 73 3.18 11.35 18.90
C ASN A 73 4.05 12.59 19.22
N GLU A 74 5.36 12.42 19.48
CA GLU A 74 6.29 13.54 19.64
C GLU A 74 6.48 14.35 18.35
N GLN A 75 6.16 13.79 17.20
CA GLN A 75 6.29 14.45 15.89
C GLN A 75 5.05 15.28 15.51
N ASP A 76 4.36 15.88 16.46
CA ASP A 76 3.36 16.95 16.30
C ASP A 76 1.98 16.61 15.68
N ASN A 77 1.69 15.39 15.31
CA ASN A 77 0.36 15.02 14.84
C ASN A 77 -0.08 13.73 15.51
N ALA A 78 -0.90 13.79 16.53
CA ALA A 78 -1.46 12.66 17.27
C ALA A 78 -2.24 11.64 16.40
N ALA A 79 -1.58 11.13 15.37
CA ALA A 79 -2.08 10.14 14.43
C ALA A 79 -1.88 8.70 14.91
N ALA A 80 -1.14 8.51 16.02
CA ALA A 80 -0.91 7.21 16.63
C ALA A 80 -1.80 7.02 17.86
N LEU A 81 -2.48 5.87 17.90
CA LEU A 81 -3.40 5.45 18.95
C LEU A 81 -3.05 4.05 19.44
N PRO A 82 -3.34 3.72 20.71
CA PRO A 82 -3.21 2.34 21.19
C PRO A 82 -4.22 1.43 20.48
N ASP A 83 -3.77 0.23 20.09
CA ASP A 83 -4.60 -0.80 19.46
C ASP A 83 -4.36 -2.15 20.16
N GLY A 84 -5.05 -2.40 21.26
CA GLY A 84 -4.89 -3.58 22.09
C GLY A 84 -3.46 -3.73 22.62
N PRO A 85 -2.74 -4.82 22.26
CA PRO A 85 -1.34 -5.02 22.66
C PRO A 85 -0.34 -4.25 21.79
N GLY A 86 -0.80 -3.38 20.92
CA GLY A 86 0.01 -2.69 19.92
C GLY A 86 -0.37 -1.23 19.73
N VAL A 87 0.02 -0.70 18.57
CA VAL A 87 -0.18 0.70 18.17
C VAL A 87 -0.69 0.73 16.73
N ILE A 88 -1.63 1.63 16.46
CA ILE A 88 -2.05 2.00 15.12
C ILE A 88 -1.64 3.44 14.84
N ALA A 89 -0.94 3.69 13.75
CA ALA A 89 -0.62 5.03 13.27
C ALA A 89 -1.18 5.24 11.87
N ARG A 90 -1.68 6.44 11.58
CA ARG A 90 -2.27 6.76 10.29
C ARG A 90 -1.42 7.77 9.53
N TYR A 91 -1.39 7.61 8.20
CA TYR A 91 -0.60 8.43 7.28
C TYR A 91 -1.40 8.76 6.03
N ASN A 92 -1.20 9.97 5.52
CA ASN A 92 -1.79 10.36 4.24
C ASN A 92 -1.00 9.82 3.03
N GLU A 93 -1.42 10.13 1.82
CA GLU A 93 -0.77 9.68 0.57
C GLU A 93 0.63 10.31 0.32
N THR A 94 1.02 11.29 1.11
CA THR A 94 2.37 11.88 1.11
C THR A 94 3.24 11.34 2.25
N LEU A 95 2.78 10.28 2.93
CA LEU A 95 3.44 9.59 4.04
C LEU A 95 3.67 10.49 5.27
N GLN A 96 2.85 11.53 5.41
CA GLN A 96 2.84 12.37 6.60
C GLN A 96 1.82 11.84 7.61
N PRO A 97 2.10 11.91 8.93
CA PRO A 97 1.14 11.56 9.97
C PRO A 97 -0.16 12.35 9.81
N ASP A 98 -1.28 11.64 9.80
CA ASP A 98 -2.61 12.22 9.61
C ASP A 98 -3.68 11.29 10.18
N ALA A 99 -4.47 11.78 11.15
CA ALA A 99 -5.50 10.98 11.81
C ALA A 99 -6.60 10.45 10.86
N GLU A 100 -6.81 11.12 9.72
CA GLU A 100 -7.75 10.72 8.67
C GLU A 100 -7.03 10.11 7.44
N GLY A 101 -5.73 9.79 7.60
CA GLY A 101 -4.90 9.28 6.51
C GLY A 101 -5.39 7.95 5.94
N ALA A 102 -5.15 7.78 4.63
CA ALA A 102 -5.58 6.59 3.89
C ALA A 102 -4.78 5.33 4.23
N PHE A 103 -3.56 5.47 4.74
CA PHE A 103 -2.74 4.36 5.23
C PHE A 103 -2.89 4.19 6.74
N SER A 104 -3.03 2.94 7.20
CA SER A 104 -2.99 2.57 8.61
C SER A 104 -1.86 1.57 8.82
N VAL A 105 -0.92 1.91 9.71
CA VAL A 105 0.18 1.04 10.11
C VAL A 105 -0.15 0.47 11.49
N LYS A 106 -0.41 -0.84 11.55
CA LYS A 106 -0.68 -1.57 12.80
C LYS A 106 0.58 -2.31 13.20
N VAL A 107 1.04 -2.06 14.41
CA VAL A 107 2.17 -2.75 15.04
C VAL A 107 1.67 -3.54 16.22
N THR A 108 1.94 -4.84 16.23
CA THR A 108 1.55 -5.72 17.33
C THR A 108 2.80 -6.37 17.92
N TRP A 109 2.96 -6.32 19.25
CA TRP A 109 4.03 -6.97 19.98
C TRP A 109 3.62 -8.36 20.46
N GLN A 110 4.51 -9.31 20.27
CA GLN A 110 4.38 -10.67 20.81
C GLN A 110 5.67 -11.00 21.57
N PRO A 111 5.72 -10.72 22.87
CA PRO A 111 6.87 -11.08 23.70
C PRO A 111 6.92 -12.60 23.88
N GLU A 112 8.06 -13.19 23.56
CA GLU A 112 8.34 -14.60 23.78
C GLU A 112 9.48 -14.72 24.81
N THR A 113 9.19 -15.27 25.98
CA THR A 113 10.17 -15.43 27.08
C THR A 113 11.01 -16.66 26.82
N ALA A 114 12.35 -16.49 26.81
CA ALA A 114 13.33 -17.56 26.76
C ALA A 114 14.16 -17.60 28.06
N GLU A 115 14.80 -18.73 28.33
CA GLU A 115 15.55 -18.95 29.59
C GLU A 115 16.73 -17.96 29.80
N THR A 116 17.28 -17.35 28.74
CA THR A 116 18.46 -16.48 28.78
C THR A 116 18.21 -15.08 28.24
N GLY A 117 16.95 -14.70 27.99
CA GLY A 117 16.58 -13.39 27.46
C GLY A 117 15.14 -13.36 26.99
N SER A 118 14.72 -12.28 26.37
CA SER A 118 13.40 -12.16 25.74
C SER A 118 13.55 -11.92 24.24
N LEU A 119 12.85 -12.74 23.45
CA LEU A 119 12.69 -12.48 22.03
C LEU A 119 11.40 -11.65 21.87
N ILE A 120 11.54 -10.44 21.38
CA ILE A 120 10.40 -9.58 21.04
C ILE A 120 10.13 -9.77 19.56
N ARG A 121 9.02 -10.41 19.23
CA ARG A 121 8.53 -10.52 17.87
C ARG A 121 7.50 -9.45 17.63
N SER A 122 7.65 -8.69 16.56
CA SER A 122 6.70 -7.63 16.18
C SER A 122 6.17 -7.90 14.78
N GLU A 123 4.88 -7.80 14.64
CA GLU A 123 4.19 -7.86 13.35
C GLU A 123 3.74 -6.45 12.97
N ILE A 124 4.13 -6.01 11.78
CA ILE A 124 3.76 -4.72 11.20
C ILE A 124 2.87 -4.99 10.01
N ARG A 125 1.65 -4.46 10.02
CA ARG A 125 0.68 -4.58 8.93
C ARG A 125 0.34 -3.21 8.42
N VAL A 126 0.50 -3.00 7.12
CA VAL A 126 0.11 -1.76 6.45
C VAL A 126 -1.16 -1.99 5.68
N LEU A 127 -2.19 -1.25 6.04
CA LEU A 127 -3.53 -1.30 5.48
C LEU A 127 -3.79 -0.03 4.68
N PHE A 128 -4.66 -0.10 3.67
CA PHE A 128 -5.02 1.05 2.84
C PHE A 128 -6.54 1.14 2.64
N GLY A 129 -7.04 2.38 2.71
CA GLY A 129 -8.43 2.75 2.46
C GLY A 129 -9.36 2.42 3.62
N GLU A 130 -10.62 2.83 3.49
CA GLU A 130 -11.67 2.62 4.51
C GLU A 130 -11.97 1.14 4.79
N ALA A 131 -11.78 0.29 3.78
CA ALA A 131 -11.96 -1.16 3.92
C ALA A 131 -10.78 -1.86 4.61
N GLU A 132 -9.77 -1.12 5.07
CA GLU A 132 -8.56 -1.64 5.72
C GLU A 132 -7.92 -2.82 4.95
N ARG A 133 -7.80 -2.70 3.63
CA ARG A 133 -7.18 -3.73 2.80
C ARG A 133 -5.70 -3.83 3.11
N GLU A 134 -5.24 -5.00 3.54
CA GLU A 134 -3.81 -5.25 3.76
C GLU A 134 -3.03 -5.13 2.44
N VAL A 135 -2.04 -4.23 2.42
CA VAL A 135 -1.16 -3.97 1.27
C VAL A 135 0.19 -4.62 1.49
N TYR A 136 0.70 -4.59 2.73
CA TYR A 136 2.00 -5.14 3.07
C TYR A 136 2.03 -5.62 4.51
N ARG A 137 2.85 -6.68 4.75
CA ARG A 137 3.10 -7.24 6.08
C ARG A 137 4.59 -7.47 6.25
N LEU A 138 5.12 -7.10 7.41
CA LEU A 138 6.50 -7.32 7.80
C LEU A 138 6.53 -7.91 9.21
N GLU A 139 7.28 -8.99 9.40
CA GLU A 139 7.60 -9.53 10.71
C GLU A 139 9.05 -9.19 11.05
N THR A 140 9.28 -8.71 12.25
CA THR A 140 10.60 -8.42 12.79
C THR A 140 10.78 -9.07 14.15
N ALA A 141 11.98 -9.44 14.48
CA ALA A 141 12.31 -10.02 15.79
C ALA A 141 13.59 -9.37 16.31
N ALA A 142 13.55 -8.94 17.56
CA ALA A 142 14.68 -8.38 18.27
C ALA A 142 14.95 -9.21 19.53
N TRP A 143 16.23 -9.58 19.74
CA TRP A 143 16.67 -10.23 20.94
C TRP A 143 17.08 -9.17 21.98
N LYS A 144 16.54 -9.29 23.21
CA LYS A 144 16.99 -8.49 24.35
C LYS A 144 17.59 -9.40 25.40
N GLU A 145 18.84 -9.12 25.72
CA GLU A 145 19.48 -9.74 26.89
C GLU A 145 18.84 -9.19 28.16
N THR A 146 18.48 -10.08 29.08
CA THR A 146 18.06 -9.68 30.41
C THR A 146 19.31 -9.12 31.11
N GLY A 147 19.41 -7.80 31.22
CA GLY A 147 20.53 -7.15 31.92
C GLY A 147 20.63 -7.66 33.33
N SER A 148 21.86 -8.04 33.70
CA SER A 148 22.26 -8.40 35.06
C SER A 148 22.22 -7.18 35.97
#